data_d29e63fa33c9fe849b0ecb312f250ebf
#
_entry.id   d29e63fa33c9fe849b0ecb312f250ebf
#
_cell.length_a   1.000
_cell.length_b   1.000
_cell.length_c   1.000
_cell.angle_alpha   90.00
_cell.angle_beta   90.00
_cell.angle_gamma   90.00
#
_symmetry.space_group_name_H-M   'P 1'
#
loop_
_entity.id
_entity.type
_entity.pdbx_description
1 polymer ?
#
loop_
_entity_poly.entity_id
_entity_poly.type
_entity_poly.pdbx_seq_one_letter_code
_entity_poly.pdbx_strand_id
1 'polypeptide(L)'
;MKKFILNSIIKDYKSSLPTILIISFMICIVFSSLTAQYSQSYYVKKVIEDNTTKAQAEFFDIDYSQLDYVKSDNSIKSISVTKSFGKAFIENEISENLLEFNRDYFDNFNLSLVEGRFPTNKDEIIIEKSILENYNLNINDELELKGNKIVDSEKGKKEYINYNVKSKIVGYYTYPSIVENLYKYQDIFISSKNGLNDTINNKYISYNGTIAFKPGVNPINKSAELSYNINSSSDHIVPNSMF
;
A
#
# COMPACT_ATOMS: atom_id res chain seq x y z
N MET A 1 56.88 22.37 48.10
CA MET A 1 55.51 22.66 47.70
C MET A 1 55.13 22.02 46.37
N LYS A 2 55.81 22.25 45.26
CA LYS A 2 55.46 21.65 43.92
C LYS A 2 55.35 20.13 43.91
N LYS A 3 56.24 19.42 44.60
CA LYS A 3 56.26 17.92 44.64
C LYS A 3 55.05 17.35 45.41
N PHE A 4 54.54 18.08 46.41
CA PHE A 4 53.38 17.70 47.21
C PHE A 4 52.08 17.84 46.37
N ILE A 5 51.94 18.94 45.65
CA ILE A 5 50.81 19.21 44.77
C ILE A 5 50.74 18.17 43.66
N LEU A 6 51.91 17.84 43.03
CA LEU A 6 51.97 16.86 41.96
C LEU A 6 51.58 15.48 42.48
N ASN A 7 52.04 15.06 43.64
CA ASN A 7 51.69 13.77 44.24
C ASN A 7 50.19 13.68 44.64
N SER A 8 49.61 14.82 45.09
CA SER A 8 48.17 14.86 45.38
C SER A 8 47.35 14.67 44.11
N ILE A 9 47.69 15.42 43.04
CA ILE A 9 47.01 15.27 41.73
C ILE A 9 47.14 13.84 41.18
N ILE A 10 48.30 13.24 41.28
CA ILE A 10 48.49 11.85 40.82
C ILE A 10 47.69 10.84 41.67
N LYS A 11 47.59 11.07 42.97
CA LYS A 11 46.82 10.21 43.87
C LYS A 11 45.35 10.32 43.59
N ASP A 12 44.85 11.56 43.42
CA ASP A 12 43.43 11.86 43.10
C ASP A 12 43.06 11.29 41.73
N TYR A 13 43.93 11.40 40.73
CA TYR A 13 43.77 10.79 39.41
C TYR A 13 43.68 9.27 39.49
N LYS A 14 44.61 8.61 40.24
CA LYS A 14 44.60 7.16 40.40
C LYS A 14 43.38 6.64 41.13
N SER A 15 42.79 7.42 42.05
CA SER A 15 41.58 7.03 42.78
C SER A 15 40.32 7.26 41.94
N SER A 16 40.30 8.26 41.07
CA SER A 16 39.15 8.58 40.22
C SER A 16 39.14 7.80 38.88
N LEU A 17 40.26 7.28 38.43
CA LEU A 17 40.40 6.55 37.18
C LEU A 17 39.38 5.36 37.07
N PRO A 18 39.26 4.46 38.08
CA PRO A 18 38.28 3.38 38.02
C PRO A 18 36.86 3.87 37.88
N THR A 19 36.48 4.96 38.57
CA THR A 19 35.15 5.56 38.49
C THR A 19 34.88 6.11 37.10
N ILE A 20 35.83 6.79 36.48
CA ILE A 20 35.71 7.31 35.12
C ILE A 20 35.56 6.18 34.11
N LEU A 21 36.32 5.10 34.27
CA LEU A 21 36.24 3.91 33.40
C LEU A 21 34.87 3.25 33.51
N ILE A 22 34.33 3.09 34.74
CA ILE A 22 33.01 2.50 34.96
C ILE A 22 31.91 3.37 34.30
N ILE A 23 31.95 4.68 34.50
CA ILE A 23 30.98 5.60 33.88
C ILE A 23 31.08 5.57 32.37
N SER A 24 32.31 5.59 31.82
CA SER A 24 32.50 5.50 30.37
C SER A 24 31.95 4.19 29.80
N PHE A 25 32.19 3.07 30.49
CA PHE A 25 31.69 1.77 30.08
C PHE A 25 30.15 1.71 30.14
N MET A 26 29.52 2.25 31.19
CA MET A 26 28.06 2.37 31.28
C MET A 26 27.46 3.23 30.15
N ILE A 27 28.11 4.36 29.84
CA ILE A 27 27.69 5.21 28.72
C ILE A 27 27.77 4.43 27.40
N CYS A 28 28.84 3.72 27.16
CA CYS A 28 28.99 2.89 25.96
C CYS A 28 27.89 1.81 25.85
N ILE A 29 27.54 1.14 26.95
CA ILE A 29 26.46 0.15 26.98
C ILE A 29 25.13 0.80 26.61
N VAL A 30 24.81 1.94 27.23
CA VAL A 30 23.55 2.64 26.96
C VAL A 30 23.47 3.08 25.49
N PHE A 31 24.52 3.70 24.95
CA PHE A 31 24.57 4.09 23.55
C PHE A 31 24.46 2.90 22.59
N SER A 32 25.18 1.81 22.89
CA SER A 32 25.11 0.59 22.07
C SER A 32 23.73 -0.01 22.09
N SER A 33 23.06 -0.05 23.24
CA SER A 33 21.68 -0.53 23.37
C SER A 33 20.68 0.33 22.60
N LEU A 34 20.77 1.64 22.72
CA LEU A 34 19.90 2.57 21.97
C LEU A 34 20.10 2.46 20.46
N THR A 35 21.38 2.36 20.04
CA THR A 35 21.70 2.20 18.61
C THR A 35 21.18 0.88 18.06
N ALA A 36 21.31 -0.21 18.84
CA ALA A 36 20.79 -1.52 18.46
C ALA A 36 19.26 -1.51 18.32
N GLN A 37 18.55 -0.91 19.29
CA GLN A 37 17.09 -0.78 19.23
C GLN A 37 16.63 0.05 18.02
N TYR A 38 17.29 1.19 17.77
CA TYR A 38 16.97 2.02 16.60
C TYR A 38 17.23 1.28 15.29
N SER A 39 18.37 0.62 15.18
CA SER A 39 18.72 -0.17 13.99
C SER A 39 17.75 -1.32 13.75
N GLN A 40 17.35 -2.04 14.81
CA GLN A 40 16.37 -3.11 14.71
C GLN A 40 15.00 -2.58 14.28
N SER A 41 14.51 -1.49 14.87
CA SER A 41 13.24 -0.87 14.49
C SER A 41 13.25 -0.40 13.04
N TYR A 42 14.35 0.23 12.62
CA TYR A 42 14.51 0.67 11.22
C TYR A 42 14.52 -0.53 10.25
N TYR A 43 15.27 -1.60 10.59
CA TYR A 43 15.33 -2.80 9.77
C TYR A 43 13.97 -3.49 9.64
N VAL A 44 13.27 -3.68 10.76
CA VAL A 44 11.92 -4.28 10.77
C VAL A 44 10.96 -3.47 9.92
N LYS A 45 10.94 -2.13 10.10
CA LYS A 45 10.10 -1.25 9.30
C LYS A 45 10.42 -1.38 7.81
N LYS A 46 11.68 -1.37 7.44
CA LYS A 46 12.10 -1.52 6.04
C LYS A 46 11.72 -2.87 5.46
N VAL A 47 11.89 -3.97 6.21
CA VAL A 47 11.46 -5.31 5.77
C VAL A 47 9.96 -5.35 5.55
N ILE A 48 9.16 -4.72 6.42
CA ILE A 48 7.71 -4.61 6.24
C ILE A 48 7.39 -3.81 4.97
N GLU A 49 7.95 -2.60 4.83
CA GLU A 49 7.73 -1.75 3.66
C GLU A 49 8.10 -2.44 2.34
N ASP A 50 9.19 -3.19 2.32
CA ASP A 50 9.67 -3.91 1.12
C ASP A 50 8.82 -5.14 0.78
N ASN A 51 8.14 -5.74 1.76
CA ASN A 51 7.39 -6.99 1.58
C ASN A 51 5.86 -6.86 1.67
N THR A 52 5.35 -5.67 1.91
CA THR A 52 3.89 -5.42 1.96
C THR A 52 3.54 -4.23 1.07
N THR A 53 3.13 -3.12 1.68
CA THR A 53 2.83 -1.87 1.00
C THR A 53 3.65 -0.73 1.62
N LYS A 54 4.02 0.25 0.81
CA LYS A 54 4.67 1.48 1.28
C LYS A 54 3.67 2.47 1.89
N ALA A 55 2.40 2.18 1.75
CA ALA A 55 1.33 3.03 2.24
C ALA A 55 1.04 2.80 3.72
N GLN A 56 0.68 3.86 4.43
CA GLN A 56 0.30 3.80 5.83
C GLN A 56 -1.19 3.51 6.02
N ALA A 57 -2.01 3.75 4.99
CA ALA A 57 -3.40 3.34 4.92
C ALA A 57 -3.82 3.09 3.47
N GLU A 58 -4.90 2.34 3.32
CA GLU A 58 -5.50 1.99 2.05
C GLU A 58 -6.98 2.35 2.10
N PHE A 59 -7.55 2.71 0.95
CA PHE A 59 -8.98 2.88 0.83
C PHE A 59 -9.54 2.13 -0.37
N PHE A 60 -10.76 1.66 -0.22
CA PHE A 60 -11.42 0.81 -1.20
C PHE A 60 -12.84 1.28 -1.43
N ASP A 61 -13.24 1.25 -2.70
CA ASP A 61 -14.61 1.42 -3.16
C ASP A 61 -15.31 2.71 -2.67
N ILE A 62 -14.55 3.81 -2.55
CA ILE A 62 -15.08 5.12 -2.21
C ILE A 62 -15.56 5.86 -3.45
N ASP A 63 -16.60 6.70 -3.31
CA ASP A 63 -17.09 7.54 -4.39
C ASP A 63 -16.23 8.81 -4.61
N TYR A 64 -16.57 9.57 -5.64
CA TYR A 64 -15.83 10.79 -5.97
C TYR A 64 -15.89 11.86 -4.86
N SER A 65 -17.01 12.01 -4.17
CA SER A 65 -17.17 13.02 -3.12
C SER A 65 -16.36 12.65 -1.87
N GLN A 66 -16.35 11.37 -1.53
CA GLN A 66 -15.53 10.82 -0.46
C GLN A 66 -14.04 10.94 -0.77
N LEU A 67 -13.65 10.67 -2.01
CA LEU A 67 -12.27 10.83 -2.48
C LEU A 67 -11.82 12.30 -2.38
N ASP A 68 -12.67 13.24 -2.78
CA ASP A 68 -12.36 14.68 -2.71
C ASP A 68 -12.18 15.12 -1.26
N TYR A 69 -13.03 14.63 -0.35
CA TYR A 69 -12.86 14.84 1.09
C TYR A 69 -11.51 14.31 1.57
N VAL A 70 -11.16 13.06 1.26
CA VAL A 70 -9.88 12.47 1.66
C VAL A 70 -8.71 13.28 1.11
N LYS A 71 -8.75 13.69 -0.16
CA LYS A 71 -7.70 14.50 -0.79
C LYS A 71 -7.51 15.87 -0.13
N SER A 72 -8.59 16.44 0.41
CA SER A 72 -8.55 17.75 1.06
C SER A 72 -7.94 17.75 2.46
N ASP A 73 -7.71 16.57 3.06
CA ASP A 73 -7.20 16.47 4.42
C ASP A 73 -5.72 16.86 4.52
N ASN A 74 -5.45 17.85 5.35
CA ASN A 74 -4.11 18.42 5.53
C ASN A 74 -3.09 17.47 6.17
N SER A 75 -3.52 16.36 6.78
CA SER A 75 -2.61 15.36 7.36
C SER A 75 -1.99 14.44 6.33
N ILE A 76 -2.53 14.41 5.12
CA ILE A 76 -2.06 13.57 4.04
C ILE A 76 -0.82 14.20 3.39
N LYS A 77 0.21 13.38 3.21
CA LYS A 77 1.44 13.72 2.50
C LYS A 77 1.33 13.41 1.03
N SER A 78 0.85 12.22 0.70
CA SER A 78 0.63 11.76 -0.67
C SER A 78 -0.48 10.72 -0.72
N ILE A 79 -1.15 10.68 -1.85
CA ILE A 79 -2.23 9.73 -2.14
C ILE A 79 -2.04 9.21 -3.56
N SER A 80 -2.16 7.90 -3.75
CA SER A 80 -2.32 7.32 -5.08
C SER A 80 -3.73 6.77 -5.24
N VAL A 81 -4.29 6.92 -6.43
CA VAL A 81 -5.69 6.62 -6.69
C VAL A 81 -5.81 5.82 -7.97
N THR A 82 -6.61 4.78 -7.95
CA THR A 82 -7.04 4.04 -9.14
C THR A 82 -8.55 3.93 -9.20
N LYS A 83 -9.12 3.82 -10.38
CA LYS A 83 -10.54 3.58 -10.56
C LYS A 83 -10.84 2.09 -10.44
N SER A 84 -11.93 1.77 -9.76
CA SER A 84 -12.48 0.42 -9.66
C SER A 84 -13.73 0.30 -10.53
N PHE A 85 -13.69 -0.64 -11.44
CA PHE A 85 -14.82 -0.98 -12.32
C PHE A 85 -15.66 -2.14 -11.77
N GLY A 86 -15.40 -2.57 -10.53
CA GLY A 86 -16.08 -3.67 -9.87
C GLY A 86 -15.41 -5.01 -10.13
N LYS A 87 -16.20 -6.06 -10.24
CA LYS A 87 -15.73 -7.43 -10.45
C LYS A 87 -15.74 -7.80 -11.92
N ALA A 88 -14.67 -8.47 -12.36
CA ALA A 88 -14.59 -9.09 -13.68
C ALA A 88 -14.49 -10.60 -13.52
N PHE A 89 -15.15 -11.35 -14.40
CA PHE A 89 -15.20 -12.80 -14.41
C PHE A 89 -14.43 -13.32 -15.62
N ILE A 90 -13.58 -14.29 -15.37
CA ILE A 90 -12.87 -15.07 -16.40
C ILE A 90 -13.62 -16.39 -16.53
N GLU A 91 -14.07 -16.74 -17.75
CA GLU A 91 -14.81 -17.99 -18.06
C GLU A 91 -16.06 -18.23 -17.17
N ASN A 92 -16.62 -17.18 -16.57
CA ASN A 92 -17.75 -17.19 -15.63
C ASN A 92 -17.47 -17.85 -14.26
N GLU A 93 -16.24 -18.14 -13.90
CA GLU A 93 -15.93 -18.87 -12.68
C GLU A 93 -15.36 -18.01 -11.55
N ILE A 94 -14.42 -17.13 -11.80
CA ILE A 94 -13.76 -16.34 -10.75
C ILE A 94 -13.99 -14.86 -10.98
N SER A 95 -14.36 -14.15 -9.90
CA SER A 95 -14.50 -12.70 -9.93
C SER A 95 -13.30 -12.02 -9.32
N GLU A 96 -12.58 -11.29 -10.16
CA GLU A 96 -11.43 -10.47 -9.76
C GLU A 96 -11.78 -8.98 -9.80
N ASN A 97 -11.07 -8.16 -9.03
CA ASN A 97 -11.27 -6.73 -9.15
C ASN A 97 -10.69 -6.23 -10.48
N LEU A 98 -11.46 -5.46 -11.21
CA LEU A 98 -10.98 -4.77 -12.40
C LEU A 98 -10.64 -3.33 -12.04
N LEU A 99 -9.35 -3.00 -12.08
CA LEU A 99 -8.81 -1.70 -11.72
C LEU A 99 -8.20 -0.99 -12.94
N GLU A 100 -8.32 0.32 -12.98
CA GLU A 100 -7.56 1.12 -13.93
C GLU A 100 -6.08 1.08 -13.54
N PHE A 101 -5.18 0.85 -14.51
CA PHE A 101 -3.75 0.85 -14.22
C PHE A 101 -3.28 2.26 -13.82
N ASN A 102 -2.71 2.35 -12.63
CA ASN A 102 -2.02 3.52 -12.12
C ASN A 102 -0.65 3.10 -11.59
N ARG A 103 0.40 3.75 -12.08
CA ARG A 103 1.78 3.39 -11.73
C ARG A 103 2.09 3.58 -10.26
N ASP A 104 1.68 4.70 -9.68
CA ASP A 104 1.95 5.00 -8.28
C ASP A 104 1.22 4.02 -7.35
N TYR A 105 0.00 3.63 -7.71
CA TYR A 105 -0.76 2.59 -6.99
C TYR A 105 0.00 1.26 -7.03
N PHE A 106 0.43 0.84 -8.21
CA PHE A 106 1.16 -0.39 -8.44
C PHE A 106 2.47 -0.44 -7.63
N ASP A 107 3.25 0.64 -7.67
CA ASP A 107 4.53 0.74 -6.97
C ASP A 107 4.35 0.83 -5.44
N ASN A 108 3.26 1.42 -4.95
CA ASN A 108 2.96 1.49 -3.51
C ASN A 108 2.61 0.13 -2.92
N PHE A 109 1.99 -0.75 -3.69
CA PHE A 109 1.75 -2.15 -3.28
C PHE A 109 2.96 -3.06 -3.49
N ASN A 110 4.12 -2.53 -3.88
CA ASN A 110 5.33 -3.29 -4.21
C ASN A 110 5.07 -4.40 -5.23
N LEU A 111 4.11 -4.19 -6.13
CA LEU A 111 3.85 -5.14 -7.20
C LEU A 111 5.02 -5.18 -8.17
N SER A 112 5.36 -6.36 -8.64
CA SER A 112 6.49 -6.55 -9.54
C SER A 112 6.02 -7.09 -10.89
N LEU A 113 6.20 -6.31 -11.95
CA LEU A 113 6.00 -6.82 -13.30
C LEU A 113 7.07 -7.88 -13.57
N VAL A 114 6.63 -9.12 -13.80
CA VAL A 114 7.53 -10.26 -13.99
C VAL A 114 7.94 -10.39 -15.45
N GLU A 115 6.96 -10.24 -16.35
CA GLU A 115 7.20 -10.37 -17.78
C GLU A 115 6.22 -9.49 -18.57
N GLY A 116 6.63 -9.07 -19.76
CA GLY A 116 5.84 -8.21 -20.63
C GLY A 116 6.02 -6.72 -20.33
N ARG A 117 4.95 -5.96 -20.45
CA ARG A 117 4.95 -4.51 -20.25
C ARG A 117 3.65 -4.03 -19.62
N PHE A 118 3.65 -2.79 -19.14
CA PHE A 118 2.43 -2.14 -18.66
C PHE A 118 1.44 -1.83 -19.79
N PRO A 119 0.13 -1.83 -19.49
CA PRO A 119 -0.90 -1.55 -20.49
C PRO A 119 -0.88 -0.08 -20.89
N THR A 120 -0.82 0.19 -22.19
CA THR A 120 -0.77 1.54 -22.75
C THR A 120 -1.85 1.81 -23.79
N ASN A 121 -2.39 0.76 -24.43
CA ASN A 121 -3.46 0.86 -25.41
C ASN A 121 -4.80 0.46 -24.79
N LYS A 122 -5.89 0.84 -25.45
CA LYS A 122 -7.26 0.75 -24.96
C LYS A 122 -7.64 -0.65 -24.44
N ASP A 123 -7.25 -1.68 -25.14
CA ASP A 123 -7.69 -3.06 -24.90
C ASP A 123 -6.58 -3.93 -24.28
N GLU A 124 -5.67 -3.30 -23.53
CA GLU A 124 -4.54 -3.99 -22.90
C GLU A 124 -4.75 -4.14 -21.40
N ILE A 125 -4.39 -5.33 -20.90
CA ILE A 125 -4.42 -5.66 -19.48
C ILE A 125 -3.11 -6.28 -19.03
N ILE A 126 -2.83 -6.16 -17.73
CA ILE A 126 -1.91 -7.02 -17.00
C ILE A 126 -2.69 -7.77 -15.91
N ILE A 127 -2.31 -8.99 -15.68
CA ILE A 127 -2.97 -9.89 -14.73
C ILE A 127 -1.96 -10.41 -13.71
N GLU A 128 -2.45 -10.85 -12.58
CA GLU A 128 -1.63 -11.51 -11.59
C GLU A 128 -1.19 -12.91 -12.11
N LYS A 129 0.01 -13.33 -11.71
CA LYS A 129 0.64 -14.57 -12.19
C LYS A 129 -0.20 -15.82 -11.96
N SER A 130 -0.85 -15.92 -10.81
CA SER A 130 -1.70 -17.08 -10.48
C SER A 130 -2.93 -17.20 -11.39
N ILE A 131 -3.48 -16.08 -11.85
CA ILE A 131 -4.56 -16.08 -12.84
C ILE A 131 -4.06 -16.68 -14.15
N LEU A 132 -2.88 -16.24 -14.60
CA LEU A 132 -2.28 -16.74 -15.83
C LEU A 132 -2.03 -18.26 -15.76
N GLU A 133 -1.50 -18.73 -14.62
CA GLU A 133 -1.23 -20.16 -14.39
C GLU A 133 -2.52 -21.00 -14.28
N ASN A 134 -3.52 -20.51 -13.54
CA ASN A 134 -4.77 -21.23 -13.29
C ASN A 134 -5.61 -21.43 -14.56
N TYR A 135 -5.56 -20.47 -15.48
CA TYR A 135 -6.32 -20.51 -16.75
C TYR A 135 -5.49 -20.89 -17.96
N ASN A 136 -4.21 -21.30 -17.80
CA ASN A 136 -3.27 -21.61 -18.88
C ASN A 136 -3.19 -20.51 -19.95
N LEU A 137 -3.18 -19.25 -19.50
CA LEU A 137 -3.10 -18.09 -20.37
C LEU A 137 -1.63 -17.72 -20.64
N ASN A 138 -1.41 -17.02 -21.74
CA ASN A 138 -0.08 -16.51 -22.11
C ASN A 138 -0.12 -15.02 -22.43
N ILE A 139 1.04 -14.39 -22.42
CA ILE A 139 1.17 -13.03 -22.95
C ILE A 139 0.80 -13.05 -24.43
N ASN A 140 0.03 -12.06 -24.84
CA ASN A 140 -0.62 -11.85 -26.13
C ASN A 140 -1.93 -12.61 -26.35
N ASP A 141 -2.39 -13.44 -25.44
CA ASP A 141 -3.72 -14.02 -25.52
C ASP A 141 -4.79 -12.93 -25.38
N GLU A 142 -5.90 -13.14 -26.08
CA GLU A 142 -7.10 -12.31 -25.96
C GLU A 142 -8.04 -12.92 -24.90
N LEU A 143 -8.50 -12.11 -23.99
CA LEU A 143 -9.38 -12.49 -22.91
C LEU A 143 -10.68 -11.67 -22.97
N GLU A 144 -11.81 -12.35 -22.90
CA GLU A 144 -13.11 -11.71 -22.75
C GLU A 144 -13.48 -11.63 -21.27
N LEU A 145 -13.41 -10.41 -20.70
CA LEU A 145 -13.78 -10.12 -19.33
C LEU A 145 -15.24 -9.72 -19.27
N LYS A 146 -16.06 -10.52 -18.64
CA LYS A 146 -17.44 -10.16 -18.29
C LYS A 146 -17.45 -9.63 -16.88
N GLY A 147 -18.02 -8.45 -16.66
CA GLY A 147 -17.96 -7.86 -15.34
C GLY A 147 -19.27 -7.26 -14.89
N ASN A 148 -19.33 -7.01 -13.60
CA ASN A 148 -20.41 -6.25 -13.00
C ASN A 148 -19.92 -5.25 -11.97
N LYS A 149 -20.55 -4.12 -11.93
CA LYS A 149 -20.42 -3.13 -10.86
C LYS A 149 -21.75 -3.06 -10.10
N ILE A 150 -21.69 -3.29 -8.81
CA ILE A 150 -22.85 -3.10 -7.93
C ILE A 150 -22.94 -1.61 -7.58
N VAL A 151 -24.08 -1.03 -7.76
CA VAL A 151 -24.33 0.38 -7.46
C VAL A 151 -25.62 0.52 -6.64
N ASP A 152 -25.62 1.45 -5.71
CA ASP A 152 -26.83 1.78 -4.96
C ASP A 152 -27.69 2.75 -5.79
N SER A 153 -28.90 2.33 -6.13
CA SER A 153 -29.84 3.19 -6.82
C SER A 153 -30.42 4.24 -5.85
N GLU A 154 -30.94 5.33 -6.43
CA GLU A 154 -31.63 6.41 -5.67
C GLU A 154 -32.78 5.91 -4.79
N LYS A 155 -33.27 4.69 -5.03
CA LYS A 155 -34.35 4.04 -4.26
C LYS A 155 -33.82 3.06 -3.20
N GLY A 156 -32.54 3.06 -2.89
CA GLY A 156 -31.93 2.13 -1.94
C GLY A 156 -31.90 0.67 -2.40
N LYS A 157 -32.08 0.41 -3.69
CA LYS A 157 -31.95 -0.92 -4.29
C LYS A 157 -30.58 -1.05 -4.93
N LYS A 158 -29.99 -2.23 -4.81
CA LYS A 158 -28.77 -2.57 -5.53
C LYS A 158 -29.08 -2.82 -7.00
N GLU A 159 -28.41 -2.11 -7.87
CA GLU A 159 -28.45 -2.31 -9.32
C GLU A 159 -27.10 -2.85 -9.80
N TYR A 160 -27.13 -3.65 -10.88
CA TYR A 160 -25.94 -4.24 -11.45
C TYR A 160 -25.71 -3.63 -12.83
N ILE A 161 -24.56 -2.99 -13.00
CA ILE A 161 -24.11 -2.52 -14.31
C ILE A 161 -23.21 -3.61 -14.88
N ASN A 162 -23.71 -4.33 -15.89
CA ASN A 162 -22.92 -5.37 -16.54
C ASN A 162 -22.14 -4.76 -17.71
N TYR A 163 -20.92 -5.25 -17.90
CA TYR A 163 -20.08 -4.88 -19.00
C TYR A 163 -19.33 -6.10 -19.57
N ASN A 164 -18.87 -5.96 -20.79
CA ASN A 164 -18.04 -6.94 -21.45
C ASN A 164 -16.88 -6.24 -22.16
N VAL A 165 -15.66 -6.68 -21.90
CA VAL A 165 -14.44 -6.10 -22.45
C VAL A 165 -13.56 -7.19 -23.03
N LYS A 166 -13.25 -7.06 -24.31
CA LYS A 166 -12.20 -7.87 -24.93
C LYS A 166 -10.86 -7.19 -24.70
N SER A 167 -9.93 -7.90 -24.13
CA SER A 167 -8.64 -7.35 -23.74
C SER A 167 -7.51 -8.30 -24.11
N LYS A 168 -6.36 -7.73 -24.43
CA LYS A 168 -5.13 -8.46 -24.70
C LYS A 168 -4.22 -8.43 -23.49
N ILE A 169 -3.74 -9.60 -23.07
CA ILE A 169 -2.74 -9.72 -21.99
C ILE A 169 -1.39 -9.23 -22.53
N VAL A 170 -0.83 -8.17 -21.93
CA VAL A 170 0.46 -7.60 -22.34
C VAL A 170 1.56 -7.80 -21.32
N GLY A 171 1.24 -8.34 -20.17
CA GLY A 171 2.18 -8.70 -19.12
C GLY A 171 1.49 -9.32 -17.93
N TYR A 172 2.29 -9.83 -17.00
CA TYR A 172 1.80 -10.29 -15.73
C TYR A 172 2.72 -9.88 -14.58
N TYR A 173 2.15 -9.82 -13.40
CA TYR A 173 2.81 -9.33 -12.20
C TYR A 173 2.62 -10.28 -11.01
N THR A 174 3.39 -10.06 -9.96
CA THR A 174 3.26 -10.78 -8.68
C THR A 174 3.15 -9.79 -7.53
N TYR A 175 2.48 -10.23 -6.48
CA TYR A 175 2.54 -9.58 -5.17
C TYR A 175 3.85 -9.93 -4.45
N PRO A 176 4.27 -9.14 -3.45
CA PRO A 176 5.32 -9.56 -2.52
C PRO A 176 4.94 -10.88 -1.85
N SER A 177 5.92 -11.75 -1.62
CA SER A 177 5.69 -13.13 -1.14
C SER A 177 4.91 -13.22 0.18
N ILE A 178 5.03 -12.23 1.06
CA ILE A 178 4.26 -12.19 2.31
C ILE A 178 2.78 -11.90 2.03
N VAL A 179 2.49 -10.97 1.12
CA VAL A 179 1.11 -10.61 0.75
C VAL A 179 0.44 -11.75 0.00
N GLU A 180 1.14 -12.37 -0.93
CA GLU A 180 0.64 -13.52 -1.70
C GLU A 180 0.18 -14.68 -0.81
N ASN A 181 0.88 -14.92 0.30
CA ASN A 181 0.53 -15.98 1.25
C ASN A 181 -0.59 -15.61 2.24
N LEU A 182 -0.74 -14.32 2.55
CA LEU A 182 -1.72 -13.85 3.53
C LEU A 182 -3.06 -13.46 2.90
N TYR A 183 -3.03 -12.89 1.71
CA TYR A 183 -4.19 -12.37 1.02
C TYR A 183 -4.16 -12.87 -0.43
N LYS A 184 -5.20 -13.58 -0.83
CA LYS A 184 -5.42 -13.91 -2.25
C LYS A 184 -5.99 -12.68 -2.97
N TYR A 185 -5.19 -11.63 -3.11
CA TYR A 185 -5.53 -10.53 -3.99
C TYR A 185 -5.27 -10.99 -5.43
N GLN A 186 -6.27 -10.88 -6.25
CA GLN A 186 -6.18 -11.17 -7.67
C GLN A 186 -6.81 -10.01 -8.40
N ASP A 187 -6.03 -8.99 -8.72
CA ASP A 187 -6.52 -7.82 -9.44
C ASP A 187 -6.14 -7.92 -10.91
N ILE A 188 -7.01 -7.44 -11.77
CA ILE A 188 -6.76 -7.23 -13.19
C ILE A 188 -6.60 -5.73 -13.41
N PHE A 189 -5.47 -5.30 -13.95
CA PHE A 189 -5.27 -3.89 -14.29
C PHE A 189 -5.47 -3.67 -15.78
N ILE A 190 -6.44 -2.82 -16.09
CA ILE A 190 -6.74 -2.39 -17.46
C ILE A 190 -6.13 -1.02 -17.74
N SER A 191 -5.76 -0.77 -18.99
CA SER A 191 -5.24 0.53 -19.42
C SER A 191 -6.15 1.69 -19.03
N SER A 192 -5.57 2.83 -18.68
CA SER A 192 -6.30 4.09 -18.43
C SER A 192 -7.03 4.62 -19.65
N LYS A 193 -6.69 4.14 -20.85
CA LYS A 193 -7.38 4.47 -22.11
C LYS A 193 -8.57 3.55 -22.43
N ASN A 194 -8.95 2.69 -21.47
CA ASN A 194 -10.06 1.75 -21.66
C ASN A 194 -11.40 2.48 -21.92
N GLY A 195 -12.33 1.79 -22.58
CA GLY A 195 -13.65 2.35 -22.88
C GLY A 195 -14.68 2.20 -21.75
N LEU A 196 -14.31 1.66 -20.60
CA LEU A 196 -15.24 1.43 -19.48
C LEU A 196 -15.68 2.74 -18.83
N ASN A 197 -14.85 3.78 -18.88
CA ASN A 197 -15.23 5.11 -18.42
C ASN A 197 -16.45 5.67 -19.17
N ASP A 198 -16.61 5.30 -20.44
CA ASP A 198 -17.76 5.70 -21.27
C ASP A 198 -18.97 4.78 -21.06
N THR A 199 -18.72 3.52 -20.72
CA THR A 199 -19.74 2.49 -20.50
C THR A 199 -20.36 2.58 -19.10
N ILE A 200 -19.53 2.79 -18.09
CA ILE A 200 -19.93 2.98 -16.70
C ILE A 200 -20.00 4.48 -16.45
N ASN A 201 -21.22 5.00 -16.20
CA ASN A 201 -21.36 6.41 -15.87
C ASN A 201 -20.43 6.78 -14.73
N ASN A 202 -19.73 7.90 -14.85
CA ASN A 202 -18.75 8.40 -13.86
C ASN A 202 -19.33 8.45 -12.42
N LYS A 203 -20.64 8.63 -12.28
CA LYS A 203 -21.36 8.58 -10.98
C LYS A 203 -21.18 7.23 -10.25
N TYR A 204 -20.95 6.17 -10.98
CA TYR A 204 -20.87 4.80 -10.44
C TYR A 204 -19.44 4.24 -10.40
N ILE A 205 -18.48 5.01 -10.83
CA ILE A 205 -17.06 4.65 -10.69
C ILE A 205 -16.69 4.86 -9.22
N SER A 206 -16.14 3.84 -8.59
CA SER A 206 -15.52 3.97 -7.29
C SER A 206 -13.98 4.04 -7.41
N TYR A 207 -13.36 4.39 -6.33
CA TYR A 207 -11.92 4.64 -6.28
C TYR A 207 -11.29 3.81 -5.17
N ASN A 208 -10.17 3.17 -5.50
CA ASN A 208 -9.27 2.53 -4.56
C ASN A 208 -7.97 3.34 -4.50
N GLY A 209 -7.26 3.23 -3.40
CA GLY A 209 -5.99 3.94 -3.32
C GLY A 209 -5.22 3.70 -2.04
N THR A 210 -4.09 4.38 -1.97
CA THR A 210 -3.17 4.32 -0.84
C THR A 210 -2.89 5.71 -0.30
N ILE A 211 -2.69 5.81 1.01
CA ILE A 211 -2.44 7.06 1.71
C ILE A 211 -1.11 6.97 2.45
N ALA A 212 -0.28 8.01 2.29
CA ALA A 212 0.85 8.25 3.17
C ALA A 212 0.58 9.53 3.96
N PHE A 213 0.67 9.48 5.28
CA PHE A 213 0.47 10.62 6.15
C PHE A 213 1.75 11.43 6.38
N LYS A 214 1.60 12.66 6.81
CA LYS A 214 2.72 13.51 7.23
C LYS A 214 3.39 12.95 8.49
N PRO A 215 4.68 13.24 8.72
CA PRO A 215 5.37 12.85 9.95
C PRO A 215 4.61 13.31 11.21
N GLY A 216 4.52 12.42 12.20
CA GLY A 216 3.84 12.69 13.47
C GLY A 216 2.34 12.39 13.49
N VAL A 217 1.74 12.05 12.35
CA VAL A 217 0.35 11.57 12.30
C VAL A 217 0.30 10.10 12.66
N ASN A 218 -0.59 9.71 13.56
CA ASN A 218 -0.86 8.30 13.85
C ASN A 218 -1.79 7.72 12.78
N PRO A 219 -1.34 6.77 11.95
CA PRO A 219 -2.13 6.25 10.83
C PRO A 219 -3.44 5.57 11.27
N ILE A 220 -3.42 4.85 12.39
CA ILE A 220 -4.59 4.10 12.88
C ILE A 220 -5.71 5.08 13.26
N ASN A 221 -5.39 6.06 14.12
CA ASN A 221 -6.37 7.04 14.58
C ASN A 221 -6.89 7.88 13.42
N LYS A 222 -6.00 8.28 12.51
CA LYS A 222 -6.38 9.15 11.38
C LYS A 222 -7.20 8.41 10.34
N SER A 223 -6.91 7.17 10.06
CA SER A 223 -7.74 6.34 9.17
C SER A 223 -9.15 6.14 9.72
N ALA A 224 -9.27 5.89 11.03
CA ALA A 224 -10.58 5.79 11.69
C ALA A 224 -11.37 7.11 11.62
N GLU A 225 -10.72 8.25 11.84
CA GLU A 225 -11.32 9.58 11.70
C GLU A 225 -11.81 9.84 10.27
N LEU A 226 -10.98 9.56 9.27
CA LEU A 226 -11.35 9.70 7.85
C LEU A 226 -12.51 8.79 7.48
N SER A 227 -12.49 7.52 7.87
CA SER A 227 -13.59 6.58 7.65
C SER A 227 -14.89 7.10 8.26
N TYR A 228 -14.87 7.59 9.49
CA TYR A 228 -16.04 8.13 10.16
C TYR A 228 -16.61 9.35 9.42
N ASN A 229 -15.75 10.25 8.97
CA ASN A 229 -16.16 11.51 8.33
C ASN A 229 -16.71 11.32 6.91
N ILE A 230 -16.32 10.27 6.20
CA ILE A 230 -16.92 9.94 4.88
C ILE A 230 -18.25 9.19 4.98
N ASN A 231 -18.84 9.15 6.20
CA ASN A 231 -20.10 8.44 6.48
C ASN A 231 -20.13 6.98 5.99
N SER A 232 -18.99 6.34 6.05
CA SER A 232 -18.86 4.96 5.66
C SER A 232 -19.33 4.07 6.80
N SER A 233 -20.41 3.32 6.55
CA SER A 233 -20.88 2.26 7.46
C SER A 233 -19.97 1.02 7.43
N SER A 234 -18.94 1.03 6.62
CA SER A 234 -17.96 -0.03 6.43
C SER A 234 -16.54 0.55 6.45
N ASP A 235 -15.55 -0.26 6.81
CA ASP A 235 -14.14 0.11 6.91
C ASP A 235 -13.53 0.33 5.50
N HIS A 236 -13.97 1.38 4.81
CA HIS A 236 -13.45 1.73 3.49
C HIS A 236 -12.02 2.29 3.53
N ILE A 237 -11.59 2.80 4.70
CA ILE A 237 -10.22 3.25 4.90
C ILE A 237 -9.58 2.39 5.99
N VAL A 238 -8.65 1.56 5.61
CA VAL A 238 -8.00 0.59 6.48
C VAL A 238 -6.57 1.04 6.74
N PRO A 239 -6.17 1.22 8.01
CA PRO A 239 -4.78 1.49 8.33
C PRO A 239 -3.94 0.24 8.06
N ASN A 240 -2.74 0.44 7.56
CA ASN A 240 -1.76 -0.62 7.58
C ASN A 240 -1.26 -0.80 9.02
N SER A 241 -1.72 -1.84 9.68
CA SER A 241 -1.42 -2.12 11.10
C SER A 241 0.05 -2.46 11.38
N MET A 242 0.87 -2.48 10.34
CA MET A 242 2.30 -2.76 10.45
C MET A 242 3.16 -1.49 10.61
N PHE A 243 2.55 -0.29 10.56
CA PHE A 243 3.24 0.99 10.77
C PHE A 243 3.04 1.56 12.16
#